data_5eed9ebae42f84fcc6982a629ed09517
#
_entry.id   5eed9ebae42f84fcc6982a629ed09517
#
_cell.length_a   1.000
_cell.length_b   1.000
_cell.length_c   1.000
_cell.angle_alpha   90.00
_cell.angle_beta   90.00
_cell.angle_gamma   90.00
#
_symmetry.space_group_name_H-M   'P 1'
#
loop_
_entity.id
_entity.type
_entity.pdbx_description
1 polymer ?
#
loop_
_entity_poly.entity_id
_entity_poly.type
_entity_poly.pdbx_seq_one_letter_code
_entity_poly.pdbx_strand_id
1 'polypeptide(L)'
;MTNIRRTERVLLGAVFAMEAGGSVIFALMGNLQDEFQFSDAGLGFIAAAGFMASFVMQILIAPYADRGHAKRLLIIGTTLAVVGNALFASGSSLIIFVLARLISGAASGLFLPPARALMASLDEEGVSERLGAMGGAALAGFVTGPVIGGFLVGPLGLRWPFVIFSIAALISLFIVSTQHLPTLPYSKDRQRLAFGLLKQRSVLVPILMLSSIALPVGMYDALWDRFLTDIGASDIVVGLSLAAYALPFVVLSRFGGRLADRRGKVKVSFISMLFVAPLTALYGWFTVPLIPILLGMIESCAQAAGAPAGQGLLAEGAPEGRASAAQGLAGACNQLLAAVVAILATWGYGQVSAPTLFTIAGACVLLMGSVAQVLARKLPQGRPA
;
A
#
# COMPACT_ATOMS: atom_id res chain seq x y z
N MET A 1 -20.21 8.40 -19.54
CA MET A 1 -18.84 8.93 -19.31
C MET A 1 -18.73 9.89 -18.10
N THR A 2 -19.66 10.81 -17.87
CA THR A 2 -19.62 11.74 -16.73
C THR A 2 -19.66 11.06 -15.34
N ASN A 3 -20.42 9.98 -15.21
CA ASN A 3 -20.57 9.28 -13.93
C ASN A 3 -19.30 8.47 -13.54
N ILE A 4 -18.64 7.81 -14.49
CA ILE A 4 -17.40 7.04 -14.26
C ILE A 4 -16.30 7.96 -13.72
N ARG A 5 -16.02 9.08 -14.41
CA ARG A 5 -14.98 10.05 -13.99
C ARG A 5 -15.27 10.66 -12.61
N ARG A 6 -16.54 10.85 -12.29
CA ARG A 6 -16.93 11.37 -10.96
C ARG A 6 -16.65 10.34 -9.87
N THR A 7 -17.04 9.08 -10.09
CA THR A 7 -16.78 7.98 -9.15
C THR A 7 -15.27 7.74 -8.96
N GLU A 8 -14.51 7.74 -10.06
CA GLU A 8 -13.05 7.65 -10.01
C GLU A 8 -12.45 8.74 -9.11
N ARG A 9 -12.80 10.02 -9.32
CA ARG A 9 -12.29 11.14 -8.50
C ARG A 9 -12.66 11.02 -7.03
N VAL A 10 -13.88 10.57 -6.74
CA VAL A 10 -14.33 10.36 -5.35
C VAL A 10 -13.50 9.26 -4.68
N LEU A 11 -13.27 8.13 -5.35
CA LEU A 11 -12.45 7.04 -4.80
C LEU A 11 -10.98 7.47 -4.63
N LEU A 12 -10.41 8.20 -5.60
CA LEU A 12 -9.04 8.71 -5.51
C LEU A 12 -8.88 9.67 -4.33
N GLY A 13 -9.80 10.64 -4.18
CA GLY A 13 -9.77 11.59 -3.06
C GLY A 13 -9.95 10.90 -1.71
N ALA A 14 -10.85 9.92 -1.64
CA ALA A 14 -11.09 9.16 -0.41
C ALA A 14 -9.87 8.32 -0.01
N VAL A 15 -9.23 7.64 -0.97
CA VAL A 15 -7.98 6.88 -0.73
C VAL A 15 -6.86 7.81 -0.27
N PHE A 16 -6.67 8.94 -0.94
CA PHE A 16 -5.67 9.93 -0.52
C PHE A 16 -5.89 10.39 0.93
N ALA A 17 -7.13 10.77 1.29
CA ALA A 17 -7.45 11.22 2.64
C ALA A 17 -7.26 10.12 3.69
N MET A 18 -7.64 8.87 3.36
CA MET A 18 -7.46 7.70 4.22
C MET A 18 -5.99 7.42 4.52
N GLU A 19 -5.15 7.41 3.47
CA GLU A 19 -3.73 7.13 3.60
C GLU A 19 -2.99 8.28 4.31
N ALA A 20 -3.34 9.54 4.02
CA ALA A 20 -2.75 10.68 4.71
C ALA A 20 -3.08 10.70 6.20
N GLY A 21 -4.35 10.49 6.56
CA GLY A 21 -4.76 10.40 7.97
C GLY A 21 -4.22 9.17 8.69
N GLY A 22 -4.02 8.05 7.98
CA GLY A 22 -3.46 6.83 8.54
C GLY A 22 -1.95 6.88 8.76
N SER A 23 -1.22 7.67 7.96
CA SER A 23 0.24 7.76 7.99
C SER A 23 0.78 8.91 8.85
N VAL A 24 -0.02 9.94 9.16
CA VAL A 24 0.43 11.10 9.95
C VAL A 24 1.10 10.72 11.28
N ILE A 25 0.64 9.65 11.90
CA ILE A 25 1.19 9.12 13.16
C ILE A 25 2.70 8.83 13.07
N PHE A 26 3.20 8.36 11.90
CA PHE A 26 4.59 7.97 11.76
C PHE A 26 5.57 9.12 11.98
N ALA A 27 5.20 10.35 11.60
CA ALA A 27 6.02 11.53 11.87
C ALA A 27 5.90 12.04 13.31
N LEU A 28 4.87 11.63 14.05
CA LEU A 28 4.54 12.15 15.36
C LEU A 28 4.78 11.16 16.50
N MET A 29 5.27 9.95 16.20
CA MET A 29 5.51 8.92 17.20
C MET A 29 6.51 9.38 18.29
N GLY A 30 7.62 10.01 17.92
CA GLY A 30 8.60 10.54 18.85
C GLY A 30 7.99 11.63 19.74
N ASN A 31 7.25 12.57 19.15
CA ASN A 31 6.58 13.63 19.90
C ASN A 31 5.55 13.08 20.90
N LEU A 32 4.82 12.01 20.53
CA LEU A 32 3.89 11.32 21.44
C LEU A 32 4.64 10.64 22.57
N GLN A 33 5.78 10.00 22.28
CA GLN A 33 6.61 9.35 23.28
C GLN A 33 7.15 10.38 24.28
N ASP A 34 7.65 11.52 23.79
CA ASP A 34 8.21 12.58 24.62
C ASP A 34 7.14 13.24 25.48
N GLU A 35 5.92 13.49 24.95
CA GLU A 35 4.85 14.15 25.70
C GLU A 35 4.21 13.23 26.74
N PHE A 36 4.00 11.94 26.41
CA PHE A 36 3.27 10.99 27.26
C PHE A 36 4.17 9.96 27.97
N GLN A 37 5.49 10.04 27.78
CA GLN A 37 6.52 9.29 28.53
C GLN A 37 6.31 7.75 28.52
N PHE A 38 5.89 7.17 27.41
CA PHE A 38 5.80 5.72 27.28
C PHE A 38 7.07 5.10 26.68
N SER A 39 7.27 3.80 26.91
CA SER A 39 8.47 3.08 26.50
C SER A 39 8.57 2.88 24.99
N ASP A 40 9.77 2.55 24.47
CA ASP A 40 10.00 2.17 23.07
C ASP A 40 9.14 0.99 22.65
N ALA A 41 8.89 0.03 23.55
CA ALA A 41 7.94 -1.05 23.32
C ALA A 41 6.52 -0.53 23.04
N GLY A 42 6.11 0.59 23.66
CA GLY A 42 4.84 1.25 23.41
C GLY A 42 4.70 1.75 21.97
N LEU A 43 5.78 2.32 21.39
CA LEU A 43 5.81 2.70 19.97
C LEU A 43 5.61 1.49 19.06
N GLY A 44 6.29 0.39 19.37
CA GLY A 44 6.15 -0.88 18.67
C GLY A 44 4.71 -1.40 18.71
N PHE A 45 4.02 -1.32 19.86
CA PHE A 45 2.62 -1.72 19.98
C PHE A 45 1.69 -0.82 19.14
N ILE A 46 1.91 0.50 19.14
CA ILE A 46 1.14 1.41 18.29
C ILE A 46 1.32 1.03 16.81
N ALA A 47 2.56 0.84 16.35
CA ALA A 47 2.83 0.48 14.97
C ALA A 47 2.21 -0.86 14.58
N ALA A 48 2.45 -1.92 15.35
CA ALA A 48 1.98 -3.28 15.11
C ALA A 48 0.43 -3.38 15.11
N ALA A 49 -0.24 -2.66 16.00
CA ALA A 49 -1.68 -2.67 16.13
C ALA A 49 -2.39 -2.30 14.81
N GLY A 50 -1.89 -1.28 14.10
CA GLY A 50 -2.47 -0.85 12.84
C GLY A 50 -2.33 -1.88 11.73
N PHE A 51 -1.14 -2.46 11.58
CA PHE A 51 -0.89 -3.49 10.56
C PHE A 51 -1.69 -4.75 10.83
N MET A 52 -1.75 -5.21 12.10
CA MET A 52 -2.52 -6.38 12.49
C MET A 52 -4.02 -6.20 12.25
N ALA A 53 -4.59 -5.06 12.63
CA ALA A 53 -6.00 -4.77 12.41
C ALA A 53 -6.32 -4.71 10.90
N SER A 54 -5.47 -4.06 10.11
CA SER A 54 -5.64 -4.01 8.65
C SER A 54 -5.59 -5.41 8.02
N PHE A 55 -4.61 -6.22 8.39
CA PHE A 55 -4.48 -7.62 7.94
C PHE A 55 -5.75 -8.42 8.24
N VAL A 56 -6.22 -8.38 9.48
CA VAL A 56 -7.42 -9.11 9.91
C VAL A 56 -8.65 -8.67 9.12
N MET A 57 -8.85 -7.37 8.96
CA MET A 57 -9.99 -6.83 8.21
C MET A 57 -9.95 -7.18 6.73
N GLN A 58 -8.78 -7.18 6.11
CA GLN A 58 -8.61 -7.58 4.70
C GLN A 58 -8.98 -9.05 4.47
N ILE A 59 -8.65 -9.95 5.39
CA ILE A 59 -8.94 -11.38 5.25
C ILE A 59 -10.38 -11.72 5.61
N LEU A 60 -10.91 -11.15 6.72
CA LEU A 60 -12.18 -11.58 7.28
C LEU A 60 -13.37 -10.77 6.76
N ILE A 61 -13.19 -9.49 6.55
CA ILE A 61 -14.31 -8.56 6.30
C ILE A 61 -14.36 -8.06 4.84
N ALA A 62 -13.22 -7.84 4.19
CA ALA A 62 -13.22 -7.39 2.80
C ALA A 62 -14.06 -8.27 1.84
N PRO A 63 -14.14 -9.61 2.00
CA PRO A 63 -15.01 -10.45 1.17
C PRO A 63 -16.51 -10.13 1.25
N TYR A 64 -16.97 -9.42 2.29
CA TYR A 64 -18.38 -9.00 2.38
C TYR A 64 -18.74 -7.93 1.35
N ALA A 65 -17.77 -7.18 0.80
CA ALA A 65 -18.02 -6.26 -0.30
C ALA A 65 -18.61 -6.98 -1.52
N ASP A 66 -18.12 -8.19 -1.81
CA ASP A 66 -18.56 -9.04 -2.91
C ASP A 66 -20.00 -9.57 -2.73
N ARG A 67 -20.62 -9.31 -1.58
CA ARG A 67 -22.02 -9.62 -1.27
C ARG A 67 -22.95 -8.41 -1.37
N GLY A 68 -22.55 -7.40 -2.14
CA GLY A 68 -23.33 -6.16 -2.32
C GLY A 68 -23.11 -5.13 -1.20
N HIS A 69 -22.12 -5.35 -0.30
CA HIS A 69 -21.88 -4.45 0.83
C HIS A 69 -20.68 -3.51 0.60
N ALA A 70 -20.17 -3.37 -0.63
CA ALA A 70 -19.00 -2.56 -0.94
C ALA A 70 -19.15 -1.12 -0.41
N LYS A 71 -20.25 -0.42 -0.75
CA LYS A 71 -20.49 0.94 -0.27
C LYS A 71 -20.56 1.02 1.26
N ARG A 72 -21.18 0.04 1.92
CA ARG A 72 -21.24 -0.01 3.38
C ARG A 72 -19.87 -0.13 4.02
N LEU A 73 -19.00 -0.97 3.46
CA LEU A 73 -17.62 -1.12 3.94
C LEU A 73 -16.80 0.14 3.73
N LEU A 74 -16.98 0.85 2.61
CA LEU A 74 -16.34 2.16 2.41
C LEU A 74 -16.80 3.18 3.46
N ILE A 75 -18.09 3.26 3.75
CA ILE A 75 -18.65 4.16 4.78
C ILE A 75 -18.12 3.78 6.17
N ILE A 76 -18.15 2.51 6.53
CA ILE A 76 -17.63 2.05 7.83
C ILE A 76 -16.12 2.35 7.92
N GLY A 77 -15.35 2.04 6.87
CA GLY A 77 -13.92 2.33 6.83
C GLY A 77 -13.61 3.81 7.03
N THR A 78 -14.30 4.70 6.30
CA THR A 78 -14.11 6.16 6.48
C THR A 78 -14.58 6.64 7.85
N THR A 79 -15.66 6.09 8.40
CA THR A 79 -16.10 6.41 9.77
C THR A 79 -15.04 6.01 10.80
N LEU A 80 -14.47 4.82 10.68
CA LEU A 80 -13.38 4.37 11.55
C LEU A 80 -12.13 5.25 11.40
N ALA A 81 -11.83 5.77 10.21
CA ALA A 81 -10.74 6.72 10.02
C ALA A 81 -10.99 8.04 10.77
N VAL A 82 -12.22 8.57 10.74
CA VAL A 82 -12.61 9.74 11.56
C VAL A 82 -12.39 9.45 13.04
N VAL A 83 -12.93 8.33 13.53
CA VAL A 83 -12.81 7.94 14.95
C VAL A 83 -11.38 7.71 15.37
N GLY A 84 -10.58 7.01 14.55
CA GLY A 84 -9.17 6.75 14.84
C GLY A 84 -8.35 8.04 14.97
N ASN A 85 -8.50 8.98 14.03
CA ASN A 85 -7.83 10.28 14.12
C ASN A 85 -8.35 11.13 15.29
N ALA A 86 -9.64 11.12 15.57
CA ALA A 86 -10.22 11.83 16.73
C ALA A 86 -9.68 11.26 18.06
N LEU A 87 -9.50 9.94 18.16
CA LEU A 87 -8.89 9.31 19.33
C LEU A 87 -7.42 9.67 19.50
N PHE A 88 -6.65 9.77 18.40
CA PHE A 88 -5.28 10.30 18.47
C PHE A 88 -5.26 11.76 18.95
N ALA A 89 -6.19 12.59 18.46
CA ALA A 89 -6.28 13.99 18.85
C ALA A 89 -6.66 14.20 20.33
N SER A 90 -7.49 13.31 20.90
CA SER A 90 -7.98 13.42 22.29
C SER A 90 -7.24 12.50 23.27
N GLY A 91 -6.39 11.60 22.78
CA GLY A 91 -5.71 10.61 23.60
C GLY A 91 -4.70 11.20 24.56
N SER A 92 -4.48 10.51 25.67
CA SER A 92 -3.52 10.88 26.71
C SER A 92 -2.82 9.67 27.33
N SER A 93 -3.00 8.47 26.78
CA SER A 93 -2.37 7.25 27.27
C SER A 93 -2.02 6.29 26.16
N LEU A 94 -1.03 5.43 26.38
CA LEU A 94 -0.60 4.41 25.43
C LEU A 94 -1.77 3.53 24.97
N ILE A 95 -2.67 3.14 25.88
CA ILE A 95 -3.83 2.29 25.54
C ILE A 95 -4.73 2.99 24.53
N ILE A 96 -5.00 4.29 24.70
CA ILE A 96 -5.82 5.06 23.76
C ILE A 96 -5.14 5.15 22.39
N PHE A 97 -3.83 5.37 22.34
CA PHE A 97 -3.08 5.43 21.07
C PHE A 97 -3.03 4.07 20.37
N VAL A 98 -2.87 2.97 21.10
CA VAL A 98 -2.97 1.61 20.53
C VAL A 98 -4.38 1.34 19.99
N LEU A 99 -5.43 1.71 20.71
CA LEU A 99 -6.82 1.59 20.24
C LEU A 99 -7.09 2.46 19.02
N ALA A 100 -6.61 3.71 19.02
CA ALA A 100 -6.71 4.60 17.86
C ALA A 100 -6.03 3.99 16.63
N ARG A 101 -4.88 3.36 16.81
CA ARG A 101 -4.13 2.70 15.74
C ARG A 101 -4.81 1.43 15.23
N LEU A 102 -5.36 0.60 16.13
CA LEU A 102 -6.21 -0.55 15.76
C LEU A 102 -7.40 -0.10 14.90
N ILE A 103 -8.08 0.96 15.30
CA ILE A 103 -9.24 1.50 14.57
C ILE A 103 -8.81 2.06 13.21
N SER A 104 -7.72 2.81 13.13
CA SER A 104 -7.19 3.33 11.87
C SER A 104 -6.73 2.22 10.92
N GLY A 105 -6.09 1.18 11.45
CA GLY A 105 -5.71 0.00 10.66
C GLY A 105 -6.94 -0.76 10.15
N ALA A 106 -7.96 -0.96 10.99
CA ALA A 106 -9.22 -1.55 10.58
C ALA A 106 -9.92 -0.72 9.50
N ALA A 107 -9.86 0.61 9.59
CA ALA A 107 -10.37 1.53 8.58
C ALA A 107 -9.76 1.26 7.19
N SER A 108 -8.44 1.20 7.10
CA SER A 108 -7.70 0.94 5.86
C SER A 108 -8.00 -0.47 5.32
N GLY A 109 -8.00 -1.48 6.18
CA GLY A 109 -8.31 -2.87 5.82
C GLY A 109 -9.73 -3.08 5.30
N LEU A 110 -10.71 -2.30 5.76
CA LEU A 110 -12.09 -2.32 5.29
C LEU A 110 -12.30 -1.51 4.01
N PHE A 111 -11.53 -0.44 3.82
CA PHE A 111 -11.74 0.52 2.74
C PHE A 111 -11.02 0.11 1.44
N LEU A 112 -9.74 -0.23 1.52
CA LEU A 112 -8.90 -0.40 0.32
C LEU A 112 -9.33 -1.53 -0.62
N PRO A 113 -9.62 -2.77 -0.15
CA PRO A 113 -9.99 -3.86 -1.06
C PRO A 113 -11.29 -3.60 -1.83
N PRO A 114 -12.41 -3.16 -1.17
CA PRO A 114 -13.62 -2.80 -1.92
C PRO A 114 -13.43 -1.61 -2.86
N ALA A 115 -12.62 -0.60 -2.44
CA ALA A 115 -12.34 0.55 -3.28
C ALA A 115 -11.60 0.15 -4.57
N ARG A 116 -10.59 -0.74 -4.46
CA ARG A 116 -9.87 -1.29 -5.63
C ARG A 116 -10.80 -2.13 -6.52
N ALA A 117 -11.64 -2.97 -5.92
CA ALA A 117 -12.60 -3.78 -6.66
C ALA A 117 -13.62 -2.90 -7.41
N LEU A 118 -14.15 -1.86 -6.76
CA LEU A 118 -15.04 -0.88 -7.41
C LEU A 118 -14.32 -0.11 -8.52
N MET A 119 -13.08 0.35 -8.28
CA MET A 119 -12.29 1.06 -9.28
C MET A 119 -12.05 0.21 -10.53
N ALA A 120 -11.77 -1.08 -10.35
CA ALA A 120 -11.58 -2.03 -11.43
C ALA A 120 -12.88 -2.28 -12.22
N SER A 121 -14.03 -2.29 -11.53
CA SER A 121 -15.35 -2.58 -12.14
C SER A 121 -16.00 -1.40 -12.87
N LEU A 122 -15.39 -0.20 -12.84
CA LEU A 122 -15.97 0.99 -13.48
C LEU A 122 -16.04 0.88 -15.01
N ASP A 123 -15.09 0.19 -15.61
CA ASP A 123 -14.97 -0.03 -17.04
C ASP A 123 -14.07 -1.24 -17.28
N GLU A 124 -14.32 -2.03 -18.30
CA GLU A 124 -13.48 -3.16 -18.69
C GLU A 124 -12.15 -2.69 -19.30
N GLU A 125 -12.17 -1.53 -19.97
CA GLU A 125 -10.96 -0.92 -20.52
C GLU A 125 -10.24 -0.06 -19.48
N GLY A 126 -8.90 -0.05 -19.51
CA GLY A 126 -8.07 0.81 -18.65
C GLY A 126 -8.09 0.46 -17.16
N VAL A 127 -8.28 -0.81 -16.82
CA VAL A 127 -8.32 -1.28 -15.42
C VAL A 127 -7.01 -0.97 -14.70
N SER A 128 -5.87 -1.30 -15.33
CA SER A 128 -4.55 -1.02 -14.72
C SER A 128 -4.26 0.47 -14.66
N GLU A 129 -4.72 1.27 -15.62
CA GLU A 129 -4.59 2.74 -15.58
C GLU A 129 -5.29 3.32 -14.34
N ARG A 130 -6.52 2.90 -14.07
CA ARG A 130 -7.29 3.37 -12.91
C ARG A 130 -6.71 2.88 -11.58
N LEU A 131 -6.30 1.62 -11.52
CA LEU A 131 -5.64 1.08 -10.32
C LEU A 131 -4.26 1.71 -10.08
N GLY A 132 -3.55 2.08 -11.15
CA GLY A 132 -2.33 2.87 -11.07
C GLY A 132 -2.57 4.27 -10.52
N ALA A 133 -3.60 4.97 -11.01
CA ALA A 133 -4.00 6.27 -10.44
C ALA A 133 -4.35 6.15 -8.96
N MET A 134 -5.02 5.07 -8.56
CA MET A 134 -5.37 4.80 -7.17
C MET A 134 -4.15 4.50 -6.30
N GLY A 135 -3.19 3.72 -6.81
CA GLY A 135 -1.91 3.48 -6.15
C GLY A 135 -1.10 4.77 -5.96
N GLY A 136 -1.06 5.61 -7.01
CA GLY A 136 -0.44 6.94 -6.93
C GLY A 136 -1.11 7.85 -5.90
N ALA A 137 -2.44 7.90 -5.85
CA ALA A 137 -3.19 8.66 -4.85
C ALA A 137 -2.95 8.13 -3.42
N ALA A 138 -2.88 6.80 -3.26
CA ALA A 138 -2.57 6.18 -1.97
C ALA A 138 -1.18 6.57 -1.48
N LEU A 139 -0.15 6.43 -2.32
CA LEU A 139 1.22 6.79 -1.94
C LEU A 139 1.38 8.30 -1.73
N ALA A 140 0.73 9.14 -2.55
CA ALA A 140 0.70 10.58 -2.35
C ALA A 140 0.11 10.95 -0.98
N GLY A 141 -1.01 10.32 -0.59
CA GLY A 141 -1.59 10.49 0.74
C GLY A 141 -0.62 10.03 1.84
N PHE A 142 -0.07 8.83 1.69
CA PHE A 142 0.85 8.25 2.67
C PHE A 142 2.07 9.14 2.95
N VAL A 143 2.65 9.78 1.94
CA VAL A 143 3.77 10.72 2.10
C VAL A 143 3.31 12.08 2.62
N THR A 144 2.14 12.56 2.17
CA THR A 144 1.62 13.88 2.56
C THR A 144 1.25 13.95 4.03
N GLY A 145 0.73 12.86 4.60
CA GLY A 145 0.34 12.79 6.01
C GLY A 145 1.47 13.17 6.97
N PRO A 146 2.60 12.45 6.98
CA PRO A 146 3.77 12.77 7.80
C PRO A 146 4.33 14.18 7.55
N VAL A 147 4.39 14.61 6.29
CA VAL A 147 4.90 15.96 5.93
C VAL A 147 4.03 17.04 6.56
N ILE A 148 2.71 16.98 6.37
CA ILE A 148 1.78 17.94 6.98
C ILE A 148 1.83 17.83 8.51
N GLY A 149 1.86 16.61 9.06
CA GLY A 149 1.97 16.39 10.50
C GLY A 149 3.20 17.07 11.11
N GLY A 150 4.36 16.84 10.51
CA GLY A 150 5.62 17.44 10.97
C GLY A 150 5.63 18.96 10.89
N PHE A 151 5.06 19.55 9.82
CA PHE A 151 4.95 21.02 9.70
C PHE A 151 3.97 21.63 10.70
N LEU A 152 2.91 20.96 11.06
CA LEU A 152 1.85 21.50 11.90
C LEU A 152 2.13 21.32 13.40
N VAL A 153 2.92 20.33 13.79
CA VAL A 153 3.15 20.03 15.21
C VAL A 153 3.83 21.17 15.94
N GLY A 154 4.80 21.85 15.33
CA GLY A 154 5.50 22.99 15.93
C GLY A 154 4.56 24.17 16.24
N PRO A 155 3.89 24.77 15.23
CA PRO A 155 3.06 25.95 15.43
C PRO A 155 1.71 25.70 16.11
N LEU A 156 1.11 24.52 15.96
CA LEU A 156 -0.24 24.25 16.43
C LEU A 156 -0.30 23.23 17.58
N GLY A 157 0.79 22.48 17.81
CA GLY A 157 0.86 21.42 18.80
C GLY A 157 0.43 20.04 18.26
N LEU A 158 0.74 19.02 19.06
CA LEU A 158 0.69 17.60 18.69
C LEU A 158 -0.70 17.11 18.27
N ARG A 159 -1.78 17.70 18.77
CA ARG A 159 -3.17 17.25 18.54
C ARG A 159 -3.74 17.71 17.20
N TRP A 160 -3.33 18.87 16.70
CA TRP A 160 -3.91 19.50 15.54
C TRP A 160 -3.76 18.72 14.22
N PRO A 161 -2.62 18.07 13.92
CA PRO A 161 -2.52 17.24 12.73
C PRO A 161 -3.63 16.18 12.68
N PHE A 162 -3.91 15.50 13.79
CA PHE A 162 -4.96 14.49 13.87
C PHE A 162 -6.36 15.08 13.73
N VAL A 163 -6.63 16.27 14.29
CA VAL A 163 -7.90 16.98 14.12
C VAL A 163 -8.14 17.30 12.64
N ILE A 164 -7.13 17.82 11.94
CA ILE A 164 -7.21 18.17 10.53
C ILE A 164 -7.51 16.94 9.67
N PHE A 165 -6.80 15.84 9.91
CA PHE A 165 -7.06 14.59 9.17
C PHE A 165 -8.38 13.91 9.57
N SER A 166 -8.86 14.09 10.80
CA SER A 166 -10.20 13.67 11.19
C SER A 166 -11.27 14.44 10.40
N ILE A 167 -11.10 15.76 10.22
CA ILE A 167 -12.00 16.59 9.40
C ILE A 167 -11.91 16.17 7.92
N ALA A 168 -10.73 15.93 7.39
CA ALA A 168 -10.54 15.45 6.02
C ALA A 168 -11.24 14.10 5.79
N ALA A 169 -11.13 13.17 6.75
CA ALA A 169 -11.84 11.90 6.73
C ALA A 169 -13.35 12.09 6.83
N LEU A 170 -13.84 13.05 7.63
CA LEU A 170 -15.28 13.38 7.74
C LEU A 170 -15.84 13.95 6.43
N ILE A 171 -15.08 14.82 5.74
CA ILE A 171 -15.43 15.30 4.41
C ILE A 171 -15.49 14.14 3.42
N SER A 172 -14.51 13.25 3.45
CA SER A 172 -14.47 12.04 2.62
C SER A 172 -15.67 11.13 2.91
N LEU A 173 -16.02 10.92 4.18
CA LEU A 173 -17.21 10.18 4.61
C LEU A 173 -18.48 10.76 4.02
N PHE A 174 -18.68 12.08 4.11
CA PHE A 174 -19.84 12.75 3.54
C PHE A 174 -19.91 12.54 2.02
N ILE A 175 -18.80 12.72 1.31
CA ILE A 175 -18.75 12.54 -0.14
C ILE A 175 -19.04 11.08 -0.53
N VAL A 176 -18.41 10.10 0.12
CA VAL A 176 -18.62 8.66 -0.15
C VAL A 176 -20.06 8.25 0.17
N SER A 177 -20.65 8.74 1.26
CA SER A 177 -22.00 8.39 1.67
C SER A 177 -23.06 8.90 0.70
N THR A 178 -22.90 10.10 0.16
CA THR A 178 -23.83 10.74 -0.79
C THR A 178 -23.64 10.28 -2.23
N GLN A 179 -22.48 9.72 -2.58
CA GLN A 179 -22.18 9.25 -3.94
C GLN A 179 -22.92 7.95 -4.26
N HIS A 180 -23.50 7.90 -5.47
CA HIS A 180 -24.00 6.65 -6.05
C HIS A 180 -22.82 5.85 -6.60
N LEU A 181 -22.45 4.79 -5.88
CA LEU A 181 -21.38 3.87 -6.28
C LEU A 181 -21.98 2.65 -6.99
N PRO A 182 -21.30 2.08 -8.02
CA PRO A 182 -21.73 0.85 -8.65
C PRO A 182 -21.75 -0.30 -7.64
N THR A 183 -22.59 -1.28 -7.90
CA THR A 183 -22.61 -2.51 -7.11
C THR A 183 -21.64 -3.52 -7.72
N LEU A 184 -20.83 -4.16 -6.90
CA LEU A 184 -20.01 -5.29 -7.34
C LEU A 184 -20.91 -6.48 -7.71
N PRO A 185 -20.52 -7.31 -8.71
CA PRO A 185 -21.22 -8.55 -9.00
C PRO A 185 -21.39 -9.39 -7.76
N TYR A 186 -22.60 -9.89 -7.53
CA TYR A 186 -22.92 -10.65 -6.32
C TYR A 186 -22.43 -12.08 -6.45
N SER A 187 -21.64 -12.55 -5.47
CA SER A 187 -21.27 -13.96 -5.35
C SER A 187 -22.29 -14.73 -4.50
N LYS A 188 -22.82 -15.81 -5.06
CA LYS A 188 -23.61 -16.81 -4.30
C LYS A 188 -22.72 -17.77 -3.48
N ASP A 189 -21.39 -17.71 -3.69
CA ASP A 189 -20.44 -18.57 -3.00
C ASP A 189 -20.43 -18.30 -1.50
N ARG A 190 -20.64 -19.36 -0.70
CA ARG A 190 -20.65 -19.30 0.76
C ARG A 190 -19.26 -19.25 1.38
N GLN A 191 -18.19 -19.34 0.60
CA GLN A 191 -16.83 -19.28 1.12
C GLN A 191 -16.56 -17.90 1.77
N ARG A 192 -16.45 -17.91 3.10
CA ARG A 192 -16.22 -16.70 3.88
C ARG A 192 -14.79 -16.18 3.76
N LEU A 193 -13.82 -17.08 3.64
CA LEU A 193 -12.39 -16.76 3.64
C LEU A 193 -11.82 -16.75 2.22
N ALA A 194 -10.91 -15.82 1.98
CA ALA A 194 -10.27 -15.65 0.68
C ALA A 194 -9.14 -16.65 0.39
N PHE A 195 -8.64 -17.40 1.39
CA PHE A 195 -7.48 -18.30 1.23
C PHE A 195 -7.62 -19.36 0.14
N GLY A 196 -8.84 -19.84 -0.12
CA GLY A 196 -9.11 -20.76 -1.21
C GLY A 196 -8.74 -20.22 -2.60
N LEU A 197 -8.68 -18.90 -2.76
CA LEU A 197 -8.29 -18.24 -4.01
C LEU A 197 -6.80 -18.45 -4.36
N LEU A 198 -5.93 -18.71 -3.37
CA LEU A 198 -4.52 -19.02 -3.62
C LEU A 198 -4.32 -20.32 -4.43
N LYS A 199 -5.31 -21.20 -4.47
CA LYS A 199 -5.28 -22.41 -5.31
C LYS A 199 -5.53 -22.10 -6.79
N GLN A 200 -6.06 -20.91 -7.09
CA GLN A 200 -6.36 -20.49 -8.45
C GLN A 200 -5.18 -19.71 -9.02
N ARG A 201 -4.63 -20.19 -10.13
CA ARG A 201 -3.47 -19.55 -10.79
C ARG A 201 -3.74 -18.13 -11.21
N SER A 202 -4.98 -17.82 -11.63
CA SER A 202 -5.40 -16.48 -12.03
C SER A 202 -5.31 -15.45 -10.88
N VAL A 203 -5.31 -15.89 -9.63
CA VAL A 203 -5.14 -15.05 -8.43
C VAL A 203 -3.73 -15.17 -7.87
N LEU A 204 -3.16 -16.39 -7.82
CA LEU A 204 -1.84 -16.63 -7.26
C LEU A 204 -0.73 -15.88 -8.06
N VAL A 205 -0.78 -15.93 -9.39
CA VAL A 205 0.23 -15.28 -10.25
C VAL A 205 0.31 -13.78 -9.99
N PRO A 206 -0.78 -13.00 -10.09
CA PRO A 206 -0.70 -11.57 -9.79
C PRO A 206 -0.32 -11.27 -8.33
N ILE A 207 -0.69 -12.11 -7.36
CA ILE A 207 -0.22 -11.95 -5.97
C ILE A 207 1.30 -12.11 -5.91
N LEU A 208 1.87 -13.13 -6.53
CA LEU A 208 3.33 -13.32 -6.58
C LEU A 208 4.03 -12.15 -7.28
N MET A 209 3.46 -11.62 -8.36
CA MET A 209 4.00 -10.44 -9.05
C MET A 209 3.98 -9.21 -8.15
N LEU A 210 2.86 -8.93 -7.50
CA LEU A 210 2.72 -7.81 -6.56
C LEU A 210 3.65 -7.96 -5.36
N SER A 211 3.75 -9.16 -4.80
CA SER A 211 4.62 -9.47 -3.68
C SER A 211 6.10 -9.35 -4.04
N SER A 212 6.48 -9.74 -5.25
CA SER A 212 7.85 -9.55 -5.75
C SER A 212 8.24 -8.07 -5.80
N ILE A 213 7.34 -7.19 -6.25
CA ILE A 213 7.55 -5.74 -6.28
C ILE A 213 7.49 -5.13 -4.87
N ALA A 214 6.67 -5.66 -3.97
CA ALA A 214 6.52 -5.17 -2.60
C ALA A 214 7.66 -5.61 -1.67
N LEU A 215 8.43 -6.66 -2.01
CA LEU A 215 9.52 -7.18 -1.19
C LEU A 215 10.58 -6.11 -0.86
N PRO A 216 11.13 -5.37 -1.84
CA PRO A 216 12.09 -4.31 -1.55
C PRO A 216 11.52 -3.23 -0.63
N VAL A 217 10.25 -2.87 -0.79
CA VAL A 217 9.59 -1.85 0.02
C VAL A 217 9.60 -2.25 1.49
N GLY A 218 9.25 -3.51 1.82
CA GLY A 218 9.34 -4.02 3.20
C GLY A 218 10.75 -3.96 3.80
N MET A 219 11.78 -4.13 2.97
CA MET A 219 13.17 -3.96 3.40
C MET A 219 13.52 -2.48 3.61
N TYR A 220 13.07 -1.59 2.72
CA TYR A 220 13.36 -0.15 2.85
C TYR A 220 12.65 0.44 4.07
N ASP A 221 11.42 0.07 4.34
CA ASP A 221 10.70 0.51 5.53
C ASP A 221 11.44 0.20 6.85
N ALA A 222 12.27 -0.86 6.85
CA ALA A 222 12.99 -1.30 8.03
C ALA A 222 14.44 -0.83 8.10
N LEU A 223 15.11 -0.64 6.95
CA LEU A 223 16.57 -0.47 6.90
C LEU A 223 17.04 0.81 6.20
N TRP A 224 16.19 1.51 5.48
CA TRP A 224 16.63 2.61 4.62
C TRP A 224 17.29 3.73 5.39
N ASP A 225 16.70 4.14 6.49
CA ASP A 225 17.25 5.14 7.40
C ASP A 225 18.63 4.71 7.91
N ARG A 226 18.71 3.53 8.51
CA ARG A 226 19.96 2.99 9.06
C ARG A 226 21.03 2.86 7.99
N PHE A 227 20.70 2.31 6.83
CA PHE A 227 21.64 2.14 5.74
C PHE A 227 22.20 3.45 5.21
N LEU A 228 21.32 4.46 4.98
CA LEU A 228 21.76 5.76 4.50
C LEU A 228 22.63 6.49 5.54
N THR A 229 22.26 6.40 6.83
CA THR A 229 23.03 6.99 7.92
C THR A 229 24.41 6.35 8.03
N ASP A 230 24.52 5.01 7.92
CA ASP A 230 25.79 4.28 7.98
C ASP A 230 26.73 4.66 6.83
N ILE A 231 26.21 5.11 5.68
CA ILE A 231 27.02 5.63 4.55
C ILE A 231 27.15 7.15 4.53
N GLY A 232 26.76 7.84 5.62
CA GLY A 232 27.05 9.25 5.86
C GLY A 232 25.95 10.23 5.44
N ALA A 233 24.71 9.77 5.26
CA ALA A 233 23.58 10.67 5.04
C ALA A 233 23.17 11.38 6.34
N SER A 234 22.78 12.65 6.24
CA SER A 234 22.09 13.35 7.34
C SER A 234 20.60 13.01 7.35
N ASP A 235 19.93 13.20 8.50
CA ASP A 235 18.49 12.95 8.68
C ASP A 235 17.64 13.68 7.64
N ILE A 236 18.05 14.89 7.24
CA ILE A 236 17.38 15.67 6.18
C ILE A 236 17.47 14.92 4.84
N VAL A 237 18.65 14.37 4.50
CA VAL A 237 18.84 13.61 3.25
C VAL A 237 18.05 12.32 3.28
N VAL A 238 17.97 11.63 4.41
CA VAL A 238 17.13 10.44 4.60
C VAL A 238 15.66 10.78 4.37
N GLY A 239 15.16 11.82 5.02
CA GLY A 239 13.76 12.26 4.85
C GLY A 239 13.44 12.66 3.41
N LEU A 240 14.31 13.42 2.75
CA LEU A 240 14.15 13.81 1.34
C LEU A 240 14.20 12.61 0.39
N SER A 241 15.00 11.58 0.70
CA SER A 241 15.12 10.39 -0.12
C SER A 241 13.82 9.59 -0.23
N LEU A 242 13.03 9.53 0.84
CA LEU A 242 11.71 8.90 0.84
C LEU A 242 10.73 9.64 -0.07
N ALA A 243 10.74 10.97 -0.03
CA ALA A 243 9.94 11.78 -0.94
C ALA A 243 10.40 11.63 -2.39
N ALA A 244 11.72 11.59 -2.62
CA ALA A 244 12.31 11.37 -3.94
C ALA A 244 11.95 10.00 -4.52
N TYR A 245 11.91 8.94 -3.68
CA TYR A 245 11.44 7.62 -4.08
C TYR A 245 9.95 7.60 -4.43
N ALA A 246 9.12 8.28 -3.65
CA ALA A 246 7.67 8.27 -3.85
C ALA A 246 7.22 9.05 -5.10
N LEU A 247 7.92 10.15 -5.42
CA LEU A 247 7.51 11.08 -6.48
C LEU A 247 7.34 10.43 -7.86
N PRO A 248 8.30 9.63 -8.40
CA PRO A 248 8.12 8.96 -9.67
C PRO A 248 6.92 8.02 -9.70
N PHE A 249 6.67 7.28 -8.62
CA PHE A 249 5.51 6.40 -8.52
C PHE A 249 4.20 7.18 -8.57
N VAL A 250 4.08 8.24 -7.78
CA VAL A 250 2.88 9.09 -7.73
C VAL A 250 2.55 9.65 -9.11
N VAL A 251 3.57 10.16 -9.83
CA VAL A 251 3.38 10.78 -11.14
C VAL A 251 3.15 9.75 -12.23
N LEU A 252 3.90 8.66 -12.24
CA LEU A 252 3.96 7.73 -13.37
C LEU A 252 3.02 6.52 -13.27
N SER A 253 2.47 6.20 -12.09
CA SER A 253 1.69 4.96 -11.89
C SER A 253 0.44 4.88 -12.77
N ARG A 254 -0.24 5.99 -13.03
CA ARG A 254 -1.36 6.04 -13.98
C ARG A 254 -0.89 5.71 -15.41
N PHE A 255 0.22 6.31 -15.84
CA PHE A 255 0.79 6.06 -17.18
C PHE A 255 1.34 4.64 -17.30
N GLY A 256 1.97 4.12 -16.24
CA GLY A 256 2.42 2.73 -16.16
C GLY A 256 1.27 1.75 -16.27
N GLY A 257 0.15 2.01 -15.61
CA GLY A 257 -1.09 1.24 -15.76
C GLY A 257 -1.62 1.26 -17.18
N ARG A 258 -1.65 2.42 -17.82
CA ARG A 258 -2.05 2.53 -19.26
C ARG A 258 -1.09 1.75 -20.16
N LEU A 259 0.20 1.76 -19.87
CA LEU A 259 1.17 0.95 -20.60
C LEU A 259 0.89 -0.54 -20.44
N ALA A 260 0.53 -0.98 -19.24
CA ALA A 260 0.18 -2.36 -18.94
C ALA A 260 -1.10 -2.82 -19.69
N ASP A 261 -2.14 -1.97 -19.73
CA ASP A 261 -3.37 -2.25 -20.47
C ASP A 261 -3.10 -2.38 -21.98
N ARG A 262 -2.17 -1.58 -22.54
CA ARG A 262 -1.83 -1.61 -23.99
C ARG A 262 -0.83 -2.68 -24.39
N ARG A 263 0.15 -2.99 -23.54
CA ARG A 263 1.28 -3.88 -23.88
C ARG A 263 1.19 -5.27 -23.25
N GLY A 264 0.17 -5.51 -22.45
CA GLY A 264 -0.06 -6.74 -21.72
C GLY A 264 0.48 -6.72 -20.29
N LYS A 265 -0.41 -6.97 -19.34
CA LYS A 265 -0.15 -6.84 -17.88
C LYS A 265 0.96 -7.76 -17.38
N VAL A 266 0.95 -9.03 -17.81
CA VAL A 266 2.00 -10.00 -17.44
C VAL A 266 3.38 -9.55 -17.93
N LYS A 267 3.44 -9.08 -19.20
CA LYS A 267 4.71 -8.62 -19.79
C LYS A 267 5.27 -7.38 -19.06
N VAL A 268 4.42 -6.38 -18.84
CA VAL A 268 4.85 -5.13 -18.18
C VAL A 268 5.27 -5.40 -16.75
N SER A 269 4.50 -6.21 -15.98
CA SER A 269 4.86 -6.59 -14.62
C SER A 269 6.20 -7.33 -14.57
N PHE A 270 6.43 -8.29 -15.47
CA PHE A 270 7.70 -9.04 -15.52
C PHE A 270 8.90 -8.16 -15.91
N ILE A 271 8.74 -7.29 -16.92
CA ILE A 271 9.80 -6.33 -17.29
C ILE A 271 10.14 -5.42 -16.11
N SER A 272 9.11 -4.90 -15.40
CA SER A 272 9.34 -4.11 -14.18
C SER A 272 10.21 -4.86 -13.17
N MET A 273 9.93 -6.13 -12.89
CA MET A 273 10.74 -6.96 -11.98
C MET A 273 12.17 -7.15 -12.44
N LEU A 274 12.41 -7.28 -13.76
CA LEU A 274 13.77 -7.36 -14.34
C LEU A 274 14.59 -6.07 -14.11
N PHE A 275 13.94 -4.93 -13.94
CA PHE A 275 14.58 -3.67 -13.53
C PHE A 275 14.70 -3.55 -12.01
N VAL A 276 13.65 -3.85 -11.27
CA VAL A 276 13.62 -3.74 -9.81
C VAL A 276 14.69 -4.64 -9.18
N ALA A 277 14.80 -5.91 -9.60
CA ALA A 277 15.72 -6.87 -8.99
C ALA A 277 17.20 -6.43 -8.99
N PRO A 278 17.80 -6.04 -10.13
CA PRO A 278 19.20 -5.58 -10.13
C PRO A 278 19.37 -4.24 -9.43
N LEU A 279 18.39 -3.31 -9.51
CA LEU A 279 18.47 -2.04 -8.81
C LEU A 279 18.49 -2.26 -7.30
N THR A 280 17.59 -3.11 -6.78
CA THR A 280 17.61 -3.53 -5.37
C THR A 280 18.94 -4.14 -4.97
N ALA A 281 19.51 -5.04 -5.80
CA ALA A 281 20.78 -5.69 -5.51
C ALA A 281 21.96 -4.71 -5.45
N LEU A 282 21.89 -3.62 -6.21
CA LEU A 282 22.98 -2.65 -6.32
C LEU A 282 23.09 -1.69 -5.13
N TYR A 283 22.03 -1.45 -4.36
CA TYR A 283 22.05 -0.42 -3.30
C TYR A 283 23.22 -0.56 -2.33
N GLY A 284 23.45 -1.74 -1.82
CA GLY A 284 24.50 -1.99 -0.82
C GLY A 284 25.92 -1.85 -1.30
N TRP A 285 26.15 -1.69 -2.61
CA TRP A 285 27.49 -1.57 -3.21
C TRP A 285 28.02 -0.14 -3.20
N PHE A 286 27.20 0.84 -2.86
CA PHE A 286 27.58 2.24 -2.88
C PHE A 286 27.66 2.82 -1.48
N THR A 287 28.71 3.63 -1.28
CA THR A 287 29.00 4.30 -0.01
C THR A 287 28.70 5.80 -0.06
N VAL A 288 28.19 6.31 -1.19
CA VAL A 288 27.78 7.70 -1.35
C VAL A 288 26.26 7.76 -1.38
N PRO A 289 25.59 8.41 -0.42
CA PRO A 289 24.12 8.40 -0.28
C PRO A 289 23.33 8.79 -1.53
N LEU A 290 23.86 9.70 -2.33
CA LEU A 290 23.21 10.16 -3.55
C LEU A 290 22.94 9.02 -4.55
N ILE A 291 23.83 8.04 -4.63
CA ILE A 291 23.73 6.96 -5.64
C ILE A 291 22.56 6.03 -5.33
N PRO A 292 22.41 5.42 -4.12
CA PRO A 292 21.21 4.64 -3.80
C PRO A 292 19.92 5.44 -3.88
N ILE A 293 19.92 6.74 -3.59
CA ILE A 293 18.74 7.59 -3.74
C ILE A 293 18.32 7.69 -5.21
N LEU A 294 19.26 7.94 -6.12
CA LEU A 294 18.98 8.00 -7.57
C LEU A 294 18.54 6.63 -8.13
N LEU A 295 19.17 5.54 -7.68
CA LEU A 295 18.75 4.19 -8.03
C LEU A 295 17.31 3.92 -7.55
N GLY A 296 16.95 4.40 -6.36
CA GLY A 296 15.59 4.32 -5.81
C GLY A 296 14.56 5.05 -6.66
N MET A 297 14.88 6.21 -7.18
CA MET A 297 14.00 6.93 -8.10
C MET A 297 13.78 6.15 -9.41
N ILE A 298 14.83 5.54 -9.95
CA ILE A 298 14.73 4.70 -11.17
C ILE A 298 13.91 3.44 -10.89
N GLU A 299 14.15 2.80 -9.76
CA GLU A 299 13.37 1.64 -9.31
C GLU A 299 11.90 1.98 -9.16
N SER A 300 11.59 3.14 -8.55
CA SER A 300 10.23 3.64 -8.39
C SER A 300 9.53 3.86 -9.74
N CYS A 301 10.24 4.33 -10.78
CA CYS A 301 9.71 4.39 -12.14
C CYS A 301 9.31 3.00 -12.66
N ALA A 302 10.13 1.98 -12.42
CA ALA A 302 9.82 0.61 -12.82
C ALA A 302 8.62 0.06 -12.05
N GLN A 303 8.57 0.29 -10.74
CA GLN A 303 7.44 -0.12 -9.88
C GLN A 303 6.14 0.59 -10.27
N ALA A 304 6.21 1.85 -10.70
CA ALA A 304 5.05 2.59 -11.20
C ALA A 304 4.37 1.96 -12.41
N ALA A 305 5.07 1.10 -13.16
CA ALA A 305 4.47 0.30 -14.23
C ALA A 305 4.07 -1.11 -13.75
N GLY A 306 4.92 -1.75 -12.96
CA GLY A 306 4.73 -3.13 -12.53
C GLY A 306 3.59 -3.33 -11.53
N ALA A 307 3.45 -2.44 -10.55
CA ALA A 307 2.41 -2.55 -9.54
C ALA A 307 0.99 -2.39 -10.11
N PRO A 308 0.68 -1.37 -10.94
CA PRO A 308 -0.61 -1.30 -11.62
C PRO A 308 -0.88 -2.48 -12.55
N ALA A 309 0.15 -2.99 -13.22
CA ALA A 309 0.03 -4.18 -14.08
C ALA A 309 -0.39 -5.41 -13.26
N GLY A 310 0.26 -5.66 -12.13
CA GLY A 310 -0.10 -6.74 -11.21
C GLY A 310 -1.51 -6.58 -10.62
N GLN A 311 -1.88 -5.36 -10.24
CA GLN A 311 -3.22 -5.04 -9.73
C GLN A 311 -4.31 -5.26 -10.79
N GLY A 312 -4.06 -4.82 -12.03
CA GLY A 312 -4.97 -5.05 -13.15
C GLY A 312 -5.13 -6.53 -13.48
N LEU A 313 -4.02 -7.29 -13.48
CA LEU A 313 -4.05 -8.74 -13.69
C LEU A 313 -4.84 -9.46 -12.59
N LEU A 314 -4.70 -9.01 -11.32
CA LEU A 314 -5.46 -9.54 -10.19
C LEU A 314 -6.96 -9.25 -10.34
N ALA A 315 -7.32 -8.04 -10.77
CA ALA A 315 -8.71 -7.66 -10.96
C ALA A 315 -9.39 -8.49 -12.06
N GLU A 316 -8.71 -8.75 -13.18
CA GLU A 316 -9.21 -9.59 -14.26
C GLU A 316 -9.20 -11.09 -13.91
N GLY A 317 -8.21 -11.53 -13.14
CA GLY A 317 -8.05 -12.92 -12.72
C GLY A 317 -8.94 -13.33 -11.55
N ALA A 318 -9.55 -12.37 -10.86
CA ALA A 318 -10.45 -12.65 -9.76
C ALA A 318 -11.73 -13.37 -10.26
N PRO A 319 -12.16 -14.46 -9.59
CA PRO A 319 -13.41 -15.10 -9.96
C PRO A 319 -14.58 -14.13 -9.86
N GLU A 320 -15.61 -14.35 -10.68
CA GLU A 320 -16.82 -13.53 -10.66
C GLU A 320 -17.41 -13.45 -9.25
N GLY A 321 -17.70 -12.23 -8.79
CA GLY A 321 -18.19 -11.96 -7.45
C GLY A 321 -17.16 -12.18 -6.31
N ARG A 322 -15.85 -12.22 -6.58
CA ARG A 322 -14.78 -12.37 -5.58
C ARG A 322 -13.68 -11.31 -5.73
N ALA A 323 -13.97 -10.19 -6.38
CA ALA A 323 -12.99 -9.14 -6.66
C ALA A 323 -12.41 -8.50 -5.38
N SER A 324 -13.25 -8.13 -4.41
CA SER A 324 -12.78 -7.56 -3.14
C SER A 324 -12.04 -8.58 -2.28
N ALA A 325 -12.49 -9.85 -2.28
CA ALA A 325 -11.80 -10.93 -1.60
C ALA A 325 -10.38 -11.15 -2.15
N ALA A 326 -10.21 -11.10 -3.48
CA ALA A 326 -8.90 -11.23 -4.13
C ALA A 326 -7.99 -10.03 -3.80
N GLN A 327 -8.51 -8.81 -3.83
CA GLN A 327 -7.78 -7.59 -3.44
C GLN A 327 -7.35 -7.60 -1.96
N GLY A 328 -8.26 -8.02 -1.07
CA GLY A 328 -7.95 -8.15 0.36
C GLY A 328 -6.87 -9.21 0.60
N LEU A 329 -6.97 -10.36 -0.08
CA LEU A 329 -5.96 -11.42 0.04
C LEU A 329 -4.58 -10.94 -0.44
N ALA A 330 -4.51 -10.23 -1.57
CA ALA A 330 -3.27 -9.69 -2.08
C ALA A 330 -2.66 -8.66 -1.11
N GLY A 331 -3.48 -7.75 -0.57
CA GLY A 331 -3.04 -6.79 0.44
C GLY A 331 -2.50 -7.46 1.70
N ALA A 332 -3.21 -8.48 2.21
CA ALA A 332 -2.78 -9.25 3.37
C ALA A 332 -1.47 -10.02 3.12
N CYS A 333 -1.33 -10.66 1.95
CA CYS A 333 -0.09 -11.34 1.56
C CYS A 333 1.10 -10.35 1.49
N ASN A 334 0.88 -9.15 0.91
CA ASN A 334 1.92 -8.13 0.84
C ASN A 334 2.32 -7.59 2.22
N GLN A 335 1.37 -7.36 3.12
CA GLN A 335 1.65 -6.93 4.49
C GLN A 335 2.43 -7.99 5.27
N LEU A 336 2.04 -9.26 5.15
CA LEU A 336 2.74 -10.35 5.80
C LEU A 336 4.17 -10.50 5.26
N LEU A 337 4.34 -10.43 3.94
CA LEU A 337 5.66 -10.47 3.31
C LEU A 337 6.52 -9.29 3.78
N ALA A 338 6.00 -8.07 3.78
CA ALA A 338 6.73 -6.89 4.23
C ALA A 338 7.19 -7.04 5.69
N ALA A 339 6.32 -7.55 6.57
CA ALA A 339 6.69 -7.82 7.97
C ALA A 339 7.81 -8.86 8.11
N VAL A 340 7.72 -9.97 7.37
CA VAL A 340 8.77 -11.01 7.37
C VAL A 340 10.07 -10.47 6.81
N VAL A 341 10.02 -9.73 5.70
CA VAL A 341 11.21 -9.14 5.08
C VAL A 341 11.84 -8.11 6.00
N ALA A 342 11.06 -7.25 6.67
CA ALA A 342 11.56 -6.27 7.62
C ALA A 342 12.35 -6.94 8.76
N ILE A 343 11.80 -8.01 9.36
CA ILE A 343 12.47 -8.77 10.43
C ILE A 343 13.77 -9.40 9.92
N LEU A 344 13.72 -10.10 8.78
CA LEU A 344 14.88 -10.79 8.22
C LEU A 344 15.95 -9.80 7.77
N ALA A 345 15.56 -8.67 7.19
CA ALA A 345 16.47 -7.63 6.73
C ALA A 345 17.17 -6.96 7.91
N THR A 346 16.43 -6.59 8.96
CA THR A 346 17.01 -5.97 10.17
C THR A 346 17.97 -6.94 10.89
N TRP A 347 17.57 -8.20 11.04
CA TRP A 347 18.44 -9.22 11.60
C TRP A 347 19.68 -9.45 10.73
N GLY A 348 19.50 -9.58 9.41
CA GLY A 348 20.57 -9.86 8.44
C GLY A 348 21.57 -8.71 8.33
N TYR A 349 21.13 -7.46 8.47
CA TYR A 349 22.00 -6.28 8.37
C TYR A 349 23.11 -6.26 9.43
N GLY A 350 22.89 -6.87 10.59
CA GLY A 350 23.93 -7.05 11.62
C GLY A 350 24.81 -8.27 11.42
N GLN A 351 24.46 -9.21 10.51
CA GLN A 351 25.15 -10.49 10.34
C GLN A 351 25.96 -10.57 9.04
N VAL A 352 25.52 -9.90 7.99
CA VAL A 352 26.16 -9.89 6.67
C VAL A 352 26.42 -8.47 6.19
N SER A 353 27.30 -8.32 5.18
CA SER A 353 27.55 -7.00 4.59
C SER A 353 26.32 -6.45 3.85
N ALA A 354 26.17 -5.13 3.79
CA ALA A 354 25.11 -4.47 3.05
C ALA A 354 25.04 -4.96 1.58
N PRO A 355 26.15 -5.07 0.80
CA PRO A 355 26.12 -5.63 -0.54
C PRO A 355 25.49 -7.02 -0.61
N THR A 356 25.84 -7.89 0.33
CA THR A 356 25.29 -9.26 0.38
C THR A 356 23.79 -9.25 0.63
N LEU A 357 23.33 -8.46 1.61
CA LEU A 357 21.93 -8.40 1.99
C LEU A 357 21.06 -7.88 0.84
N PHE A 358 21.44 -6.76 0.23
CA PHE A 358 20.72 -6.19 -0.90
C PHE A 358 20.75 -7.10 -2.14
N THR A 359 21.88 -7.81 -2.38
CA THR A 359 21.95 -8.80 -3.45
C THR A 359 21.00 -9.97 -3.22
N ILE A 360 20.88 -10.49 -1.99
CA ILE A 360 19.91 -11.51 -1.64
C ILE A 360 18.49 -11.02 -1.88
N ALA A 361 18.16 -9.78 -1.47
CA ALA A 361 16.85 -9.20 -1.70
C ALA A 361 16.52 -9.11 -3.20
N GLY A 362 17.44 -8.61 -4.03
CA GLY A 362 17.27 -8.57 -5.48
C GLY A 362 17.11 -9.95 -6.11
N ALA A 363 17.87 -10.94 -5.64
CA ALA A 363 17.73 -12.34 -6.07
C ALA A 363 16.35 -12.91 -5.71
N CYS A 364 15.81 -12.60 -4.52
CA CYS A 364 14.45 -12.99 -4.11
C CYS A 364 13.38 -12.35 -5.01
N VAL A 365 13.52 -11.06 -5.36
CA VAL A 365 12.63 -10.39 -6.32
C VAL A 365 12.63 -11.12 -7.66
N LEU A 366 13.82 -11.40 -8.19
CA LEU A 366 13.96 -12.08 -9.48
C LEU A 366 13.40 -13.51 -9.44
N LEU A 367 13.66 -14.26 -8.38
CA LEU A 367 13.14 -15.61 -8.19
C LEU A 367 11.61 -15.62 -8.15
N MET A 368 11.01 -14.80 -7.29
CA MET A 368 9.55 -14.70 -7.18
C MET A 368 8.91 -14.27 -8.50
N GLY A 369 9.48 -13.28 -9.17
CA GLY A 369 9.02 -12.82 -10.48
C GLY A 369 9.14 -13.87 -11.56
N SER A 370 10.24 -14.65 -11.57
CA SER A 370 10.46 -15.74 -12.52
C SER A 370 9.47 -16.89 -12.30
N VAL A 371 9.20 -17.25 -11.04
CA VAL A 371 8.16 -18.23 -10.68
C VAL A 371 6.80 -17.77 -11.16
N ALA A 372 6.44 -16.50 -10.88
CA ALA A 372 5.19 -15.91 -11.35
C ALA A 372 5.08 -15.96 -12.88
N GLN A 373 6.15 -15.63 -13.61
CA GLN A 373 6.19 -15.67 -15.08
C GLN A 373 6.00 -17.09 -15.63
N VAL A 374 6.65 -18.09 -15.04
CA VAL A 374 6.49 -19.50 -15.46
C VAL A 374 5.04 -19.97 -15.23
N LEU A 375 4.44 -19.61 -14.10
CA LEU A 375 3.04 -19.93 -13.80
C LEU A 375 2.09 -19.18 -14.72
N ALA A 376 2.43 -17.93 -15.11
CA ALA A 376 1.63 -17.12 -16.01
C ALA A 376 1.49 -17.71 -17.41
N ARG A 377 2.51 -18.45 -17.91
CA ARG A 377 2.43 -19.16 -19.21
C ARG A 377 1.29 -20.18 -19.30
N LYS A 378 0.82 -20.63 -18.15
CA LYS A 378 -0.28 -21.61 -18.02
C LYS A 378 -1.63 -20.95 -17.71
N LEU A 379 -1.70 -19.63 -17.72
CA LEU A 379 -2.96 -18.92 -17.65
C LEU A 379 -3.68 -19.04 -18.99
N PRO A 380 -5.02 -19.16 -19.02
CA PRO A 380 -5.77 -19.03 -20.25
C PRO A 380 -5.40 -17.69 -20.89
N GLN A 381 -4.92 -17.71 -22.11
CA GLN A 381 -4.66 -16.48 -22.84
C GLN A 381 -6.01 -15.76 -22.95
N GLY A 382 -6.11 -14.57 -22.34
CA GLY A 382 -7.32 -13.76 -22.39
C GLY A 382 -7.74 -13.57 -23.84
N ARG A 383 -9.06 -13.52 -24.05
CA ARG A 383 -9.65 -13.23 -25.37
C ARG A 383 -8.87 -12.08 -26.00
N PRO A 384 -8.39 -12.24 -27.24
CA PRO A 384 -7.90 -11.10 -27.99
C PRO A 384 -9.03 -10.07 -28.07
N ALA A 385 -8.67 -8.82 -27.75
CA ALA A 385 -9.56 -7.68 -27.85
C ALA A 385 -10.01 -7.46 -29.30
#